data_92f67dd0c338ee4f9e773d0723aab86b
#
_entry.id   92f67dd0c338ee4f9e773d0723aab86b
#
_cell.length_a   1.000
_cell.length_b   1.000
_cell.length_c   1.000
_cell.angle_alpha   90.00
_cell.angle_beta   90.00
_cell.angle_gamma   90.00
#
_symmetry.space_group_name_H-M   'P 1'
#
loop_
_entity.id
_entity.type
_entity.pdbx_description
1 polymer ?
#
loop_
_entity_poly.entity_id
_entity_poly.type
_entity_poly.pdbx_seq_one_letter_code
_entity_poly.pdbx_strand_id
1 'polypeptide(L)'
;MSEIINTDSAAKPLGAYPHARRVGNLLFLSGIGSRNAKDNTIPGLELDAEGNIIKYDIEAETLQVFANVKAVLEASGSSWDKIVDVTVFLTNMKKDFPVYNKIYAEYFTSVQA
;
A
#
# COMPACT_ATOMS: atom_id res chain seq x y z
N MET A 1 -17.05 7.65 18.24
CA MET A 1 -17.73 7.02 17.10
C MET A 1 -16.74 6.76 15.98
N SER A 2 -16.87 5.67 15.26
CA SER A 2 -15.95 5.32 14.20
C SER A 2 -16.66 5.29 12.83
N GLU A 3 -15.91 5.53 11.78
CA GLU A 3 -16.37 5.53 10.41
C GLU A 3 -15.60 4.47 9.62
N ILE A 4 -16.33 3.64 8.90
CA ILE A 4 -15.77 2.60 8.03
C ILE A 4 -15.63 3.17 6.62
N ILE A 5 -14.44 3.01 6.02
CA ILE A 5 -14.16 3.55 4.70
C ILE A 5 -13.81 2.41 3.75
N ASN A 6 -14.53 2.36 2.61
CA ASN A 6 -14.27 1.44 1.52
C ASN A 6 -14.21 2.24 0.23
N THR A 7 -13.40 1.79 -0.73
CA THR A 7 -13.27 2.45 -2.02
C THR A 7 -13.00 1.44 -3.12
N ASP A 8 -13.45 1.75 -4.33
CA ASP A 8 -13.15 0.96 -5.52
C ASP A 8 -11.85 1.42 -6.19
N SER A 9 -11.25 2.51 -5.68
CA SER A 9 -10.01 3.07 -6.23
C SER A 9 -8.76 2.32 -5.79
N ALA A 10 -8.90 1.38 -4.86
CA ALA A 10 -7.83 0.48 -4.42
C ALA A 10 -8.35 -0.94 -4.47
N ALA A 11 -7.44 -1.93 -4.59
CA ALA A 11 -7.83 -3.33 -4.63
C ALA A 11 -8.65 -3.69 -3.39
N LYS A 12 -9.69 -4.48 -3.57
CA LYS A 12 -10.57 -4.89 -2.46
C LYS A 12 -9.80 -5.73 -1.45
N PRO A 13 -10.04 -5.50 -0.14
CA PRO A 13 -9.46 -6.36 0.88
C PRO A 13 -9.87 -7.82 0.65
N LEU A 14 -8.93 -8.74 0.83
CA LEU A 14 -9.20 -10.17 0.68
C LEU A 14 -9.79 -10.80 1.94
N GLY A 15 -9.96 -10.04 2.99
CA GLY A 15 -10.53 -10.48 4.26
C GLY A 15 -11.70 -9.64 4.69
N ALA A 16 -12.23 -9.95 5.87
CA ALA A 16 -13.40 -9.27 6.42
C ALA A 16 -13.00 -7.99 7.16
N TYR A 17 -12.46 -7.01 6.41
CA TYR A 17 -12.05 -5.72 6.97
C TYR A 17 -12.16 -4.62 5.90
N PRO A 18 -12.37 -3.35 6.31
CA PRO A 18 -12.46 -2.24 5.36
C PRO A 18 -11.09 -1.77 4.93
N HIS A 19 -11.04 -0.85 3.96
CA HIS A 19 -9.79 -0.19 3.58
C HIS A 19 -9.23 0.67 4.71
N ALA A 20 -10.09 1.33 5.45
CA ALA A 20 -9.67 2.19 6.56
C ALA A 20 -10.81 2.38 7.55
N ARG A 21 -10.45 2.85 8.74
CA ARG A 21 -11.41 3.18 9.78
C ARG A 21 -10.99 4.47 10.47
N ARG A 22 -11.91 5.40 10.61
CA ARG A 22 -11.67 6.65 11.31
C ARG A 22 -12.15 6.57 12.74
N VAL A 23 -11.31 6.98 13.67
CA VAL A 23 -11.66 7.06 15.10
C VAL A 23 -11.23 8.44 15.59
N GLY A 24 -12.18 9.29 15.90
CA GLY A 24 -11.89 10.69 16.24
C GLY A 24 -11.24 11.37 15.05
N ASN A 25 -10.06 11.96 15.26
CA ASN A 25 -9.30 12.62 14.21
C ASN A 25 -8.14 11.76 13.69
N LEU A 26 -8.14 10.46 14.02
CA LEU A 26 -7.14 9.52 13.53
C LEU A 26 -7.76 8.59 12.49
N LEU A 27 -7.01 8.31 11.44
CA LEU A 27 -7.41 7.40 10.38
C LEU A 27 -6.45 6.22 10.39
N PHE A 28 -7.00 5.03 10.55
CA PHE A 28 -6.23 3.78 10.56
C PHE A 28 -6.48 3.05 9.25
N LEU A 29 -5.42 2.89 8.45
CA LEU A 29 -5.51 2.11 7.23
C LEU A 29 -5.20 0.65 7.53
N SER A 30 -5.97 -0.25 6.93
CA SER A 30 -5.64 -1.67 6.96
C SER A 30 -4.37 -1.94 6.15
N GLY A 31 -3.79 -3.12 6.30
CA GLY A 31 -2.63 -3.50 5.49
C GLY A 31 -2.94 -3.39 4.00
N ILE A 32 -2.07 -2.71 3.26
CA ILE A 32 -2.27 -2.45 1.84
C ILE A 32 -1.10 -3.07 1.06
N GLY A 33 -1.44 -3.88 0.08
CA GLY A 33 -0.47 -4.52 -0.80
C GLY A 33 -0.41 -3.88 -2.17
N SER A 34 0.27 -4.57 -3.08
CA SER A 34 0.59 -4.05 -4.41
C SER A 34 -0.36 -4.49 -5.51
N ARG A 35 -1.56 -5.01 -5.17
CA ARG A 35 -2.53 -5.42 -6.19
C ARG A 35 -3.15 -4.21 -6.87
N ASN A 36 -3.29 -4.30 -8.19
CA ASN A 36 -3.95 -3.28 -8.99
C ASN A 36 -5.46 -3.36 -8.77
N ALA A 37 -6.12 -2.22 -8.58
CA ALA A 37 -7.56 -2.17 -8.32
C ALA A 37 -8.41 -2.66 -9.51
N LYS A 38 -7.90 -2.54 -10.74
CA LYS A 38 -8.66 -2.87 -11.95
C LYS A 38 -8.72 -4.37 -12.22
N ASP A 39 -7.60 -5.07 -12.03
CA ASP A 39 -7.49 -6.47 -12.46
C ASP A 39 -6.88 -7.39 -11.41
N ASN A 40 -6.58 -6.87 -10.22
CA ASN A 40 -5.96 -7.61 -9.11
C ASN A 40 -4.56 -8.16 -9.43
N THR A 41 -3.93 -7.72 -10.52
CA THR A 41 -2.55 -8.14 -10.82
C THR A 41 -1.56 -7.36 -9.96
N ILE A 42 -0.39 -7.94 -9.75
CA ILE A 42 0.73 -7.32 -9.04
C ILE A 42 1.77 -6.92 -10.09
N PRO A 43 2.10 -5.61 -10.20
CA PRO A 43 3.04 -5.15 -11.22
C PRO A 43 4.40 -5.84 -11.12
N GLY A 44 4.90 -6.34 -12.24
CA GLY A 44 6.22 -6.97 -12.32
C GLY A 44 6.31 -8.38 -11.78
N LEU A 45 5.20 -8.96 -11.30
CA LEU A 45 5.18 -10.31 -10.77
C LEU A 45 4.98 -11.33 -11.89
N GLU A 46 5.85 -12.35 -11.91
CA GLU A 46 5.71 -13.49 -12.81
C GLU A 46 5.70 -14.78 -11.98
N LEU A 47 4.72 -15.62 -12.23
CA LEU A 47 4.56 -16.90 -11.56
C LEU A 47 4.73 -18.05 -12.55
N ASP A 48 5.21 -19.19 -12.05
CA ASP A 48 5.24 -20.40 -12.86
C ASP A 48 3.84 -21.07 -12.88
N ALA A 49 3.72 -22.21 -13.58
CA ALA A 49 2.44 -22.91 -13.70
C ALA A 49 1.90 -23.41 -12.36
N GLU A 50 2.75 -23.52 -11.34
CA GLU A 50 2.38 -24.01 -10.01
C GLU A 50 2.15 -22.87 -9.01
N GLY A 51 2.24 -21.62 -9.47
CA GLY A 51 2.02 -20.46 -8.63
C GLY A 51 3.23 -19.98 -7.83
N ASN A 52 4.42 -20.51 -8.14
CA ASN A 52 5.66 -20.05 -7.49
C ASN A 52 6.16 -18.78 -8.15
N ILE A 53 6.76 -17.89 -7.34
CA ILE A 53 7.32 -16.64 -7.85
C ILE A 53 8.60 -16.92 -8.63
N ILE A 54 8.58 -16.58 -9.93
CA ILE A 54 9.76 -16.65 -10.80
C ILE A 54 10.51 -15.31 -10.75
N LYS A 55 9.76 -14.21 -10.76
CA LYS A 55 10.32 -12.87 -10.84
C LYS A 55 9.36 -11.88 -10.18
N TYR A 56 9.92 -10.87 -9.54
CA TYR A 56 9.15 -9.75 -9.03
C TYR A 56 9.96 -8.46 -9.17
N ASP A 57 9.29 -7.32 -9.08
CA ASP A 57 9.91 -6.00 -9.20
C ASP A 57 9.52 -5.17 -7.99
N ILE A 58 10.42 -5.04 -7.02
CA ILE A 58 10.12 -4.34 -5.78
C ILE A 58 9.85 -2.85 -6.01
N GLU A 59 10.48 -2.23 -7.00
CA GLU A 59 10.20 -0.84 -7.33
C GLU A 59 8.76 -0.68 -7.81
N ALA A 60 8.33 -1.51 -8.77
CA ALA A 60 6.97 -1.47 -9.29
C ALA A 60 5.95 -1.76 -8.19
N GLU A 61 6.21 -2.73 -7.33
CA GLU A 61 5.31 -3.08 -6.24
C GLU A 61 5.22 -1.95 -5.22
N THR A 62 6.33 -1.33 -4.86
CA THR A 62 6.34 -0.21 -3.90
C THR A 62 5.53 0.97 -4.43
N LEU A 63 5.72 1.32 -5.70
CA LEU A 63 4.95 2.40 -6.32
C LEU A 63 3.46 2.09 -6.34
N GLN A 64 3.09 0.84 -6.60
CA GLN A 64 1.68 0.43 -6.58
C GLN A 64 1.10 0.47 -5.17
N VAL A 65 1.85 0.04 -4.16
CA VAL A 65 1.40 0.15 -2.77
C VAL A 65 1.13 1.61 -2.41
N PHE A 66 2.06 2.51 -2.77
CA PHE A 66 1.89 3.93 -2.48
C PHE A 66 0.68 4.52 -3.22
N ALA A 67 0.45 4.10 -4.46
CA ALA A 67 -0.74 4.52 -5.21
C ALA A 67 -2.02 4.05 -4.51
N ASN A 68 -2.05 2.81 -4.03
CA ASN A 68 -3.19 2.26 -3.31
C ASN A 68 -3.43 2.99 -1.98
N VAL A 69 -2.36 3.27 -1.23
CA VAL A 69 -2.45 4.05 0.01
C VAL A 69 -3.03 5.43 -0.27
N LYS A 70 -2.52 6.09 -1.31
CA LYS A 70 -3.02 7.42 -1.70
C LYS A 70 -4.50 7.39 -2.04
N ALA A 71 -4.95 6.37 -2.77
CA ALA A 71 -6.35 6.21 -3.14
C ALA A 71 -7.24 6.07 -1.89
N VAL A 72 -6.80 5.29 -0.91
CA VAL A 72 -7.55 5.11 0.33
C VAL A 72 -7.58 6.41 1.14
N LEU A 73 -6.45 7.13 1.22
CA LEU A 73 -6.39 8.42 1.91
C LEU A 73 -7.35 9.42 1.30
N GLU A 74 -7.36 9.54 -0.02
CA GLU A 74 -8.24 10.48 -0.73
C GLU A 74 -9.71 10.11 -0.57
N ALA A 75 -10.04 8.82 -0.63
CA ALA A 75 -11.40 8.33 -0.38
C ALA A 75 -11.84 8.61 1.06
N SER A 76 -10.89 8.76 1.97
CA SER A 76 -11.15 9.04 3.38
C SER A 76 -11.22 10.53 3.69
N GLY A 77 -11.01 11.39 2.70
CA GLY A 77 -10.96 12.84 2.90
C GLY A 77 -9.65 13.32 3.50
N SER A 78 -8.61 12.50 3.45
CA SER A 78 -7.28 12.85 3.96
C SER A 78 -6.32 13.08 2.79
N SER A 79 -5.03 13.16 3.07
CA SER A 79 -4.02 13.39 2.05
C SER A 79 -2.68 12.79 2.48
N TRP A 80 -1.78 12.64 1.52
CA TRP A 80 -0.46 12.02 1.73
C TRP A 80 0.36 12.74 2.82
N ASP A 81 0.31 14.06 2.85
CA ASP A 81 1.09 14.87 3.79
C ASP A 81 0.60 14.77 5.24
N LYS A 82 -0.53 14.14 5.48
CA LYS A 82 -1.08 13.94 6.81
C LYS A 82 -0.71 12.58 7.43
N ILE A 83 0.06 11.78 6.74
CA ILE A 83 0.54 10.51 7.28
C ILE A 83 1.51 10.79 8.41
N VAL A 84 1.31 10.13 9.55
CA VAL A 84 2.18 10.31 10.73
C VAL A 84 2.97 9.06 11.08
N ASP A 85 2.54 7.89 10.66
CA ASP A 85 3.19 6.64 10.99
C ASP A 85 3.02 5.63 9.88
N VAL A 86 4.09 4.88 9.58
CA VAL A 86 4.08 3.85 8.54
C VAL A 86 4.84 2.64 9.04
N THR A 87 4.26 1.47 8.88
CA THR A 87 4.94 0.20 9.10
C THR A 87 4.97 -0.56 7.78
N VAL A 88 6.13 -1.04 7.40
CA VAL A 88 6.32 -1.76 6.15
C VAL A 88 6.93 -3.12 6.41
N PHE A 89 6.39 -4.14 5.75
CA PHE A 89 6.92 -5.49 5.82
C PHE A 89 7.46 -5.88 4.45
N LEU A 90 8.72 -6.27 4.39
CA LEU A 90 9.35 -6.79 3.18
C LEU A 90 9.73 -8.25 3.41
N THR A 91 9.46 -9.10 2.43
CA THR A 91 9.77 -10.53 2.55
C THR A 91 11.24 -10.82 2.31
N ASN A 92 11.98 -9.91 1.68
CA ASN A 92 13.42 -10.03 1.45
C ASN A 92 14.11 -8.70 1.77
N MET A 93 14.22 -8.41 3.06
CA MET A 93 14.79 -7.15 3.54
C MET A 93 16.18 -6.86 2.98
N LYS A 94 17.04 -7.86 2.97
CA LYS A 94 18.42 -7.67 2.55
C LYS A 94 18.53 -7.22 1.09
N LYS A 95 17.72 -7.83 0.22
CA LYS A 95 17.74 -7.52 -1.21
C LYS A 95 16.97 -6.23 -1.52
N ASP A 96 15.79 -6.07 -0.92
CA ASP A 96 14.82 -5.08 -1.35
C ASP A 96 14.85 -3.78 -0.57
N PHE A 97 15.38 -3.78 0.65
CA PHE A 97 15.39 -2.56 1.47
C PHE A 97 16.05 -1.36 0.79
N PRO A 98 17.22 -1.50 0.14
CA PRO A 98 17.86 -0.34 -0.50
C PRO A 98 16.98 0.33 -1.55
N VAL A 99 16.30 -0.45 -2.38
CA VAL A 99 15.40 0.09 -3.41
C VAL A 99 14.17 0.71 -2.77
N TYR A 100 13.55 0.01 -1.84
CA TYR A 100 12.38 0.51 -1.11
C TYR A 100 12.72 1.82 -0.38
N ASN A 101 13.84 1.85 0.33
CA ASN A 101 14.23 3.01 1.13
C ASN A 101 14.46 4.26 0.28
N LYS A 102 15.00 4.09 -0.93
CA LYS A 102 15.18 5.19 -1.87
C LYS A 102 13.84 5.79 -2.28
N ILE A 103 12.88 4.93 -2.61
CA ILE A 103 11.54 5.37 -2.99
C ILE A 103 10.83 6.02 -1.79
N TYR A 104 10.97 5.43 -0.61
CA TYR A 104 10.43 6.00 0.62
C TYR A 104 10.93 7.44 0.83
N ALA A 105 12.23 7.65 0.65
CA ALA A 105 12.80 8.99 0.81
C ALA A 105 12.18 9.99 -0.17
N GLU A 106 11.93 9.59 -1.41
CA GLU A 106 11.31 10.45 -2.41
C GLU A 106 9.88 10.85 -2.02
N TYR A 107 9.13 9.96 -1.39
CA TYR A 107 7.72 10.17 -1.08
C TYR A 107 7.48 10.76 0.31
N PHE A 108 8.40 10.54 1.26
CA PHE A 108 8.16 10.86 2.67
C PHE A 108 9.12 11.90 3.28
N THR A 109 10.10 12.40 2.55
CA THR A 109 11.04 13.38 3.10
C THR A 109 10.34 14.62 3.66
N SER A 110 9.36 15.15 2.94
CA SER A 110 8.61 16.31 3.38
C SER A 110 7.53 15.98 4.41
N VAL A 111 7.08 14.74 4.45
CA VAL A 111 6.00 14.29 5.35
C VAL A 111 6.51 14.03 6.76
N GLN A 112 7.74 13.55 6.86
CA GLN A 112 8.37 13.23 8.14
C GLN A 112 7.64 12.13 8.91
N ALA A 113 7.21 11.10 8.22
CA ALA A 113 6.60 9.90 8.84
C ALA A 113 7.60 8.76 8.97
#